data_d1fd8e621f5b5857d83ac8ecdb1101b0
#
_entry.id   d1fd8e621f5b5857d83ac8ecdb1101b0
#
_cell.length_a   1.000
_cell.length_b   1.000
_cell.length_c   1.000
_cell.angle_alpha   90.00
_cell.angle_beta   90.00
_cell.angle_gamma   90.00
#
_symmetry.space_group_name_H-M   'P 1'
#
loop_
_entity.id
_entity.type
_entity.pdbx_description
1 polymer ?
#
loop_
_entity_poly.entity_id
_entity_poly.type
_entity_poly.pdbx_seq_one_letter_code
_entity_poly.pdbx_strand_id
1 'polypeptide(L)'
;MTTMCPSHDVSLPEMLLLRSLTGRGRRPNMLVVCSETEVRAVFERVRDLWGLPFSVCLLPGPLDLPAGGKGTLFLHDIAALTPPQQIALYDWLSTKGREAQLVSITASQMLPLVQAGQFLEGLFYRLNTISTVAASA
;
A
#
# COMPACT_ATOMS: atom_id res chain seq x y z
N MET A 1 -11.04 6.66 21.09
CA MET A 1 -11.00 6.16 20.88
C MET A 1 -11.04 5.60 20.45
N THR A 2 -11.03 5.69 20.23
CA THR A 2 -11.01 5.01 19.88
C THR A 2 -10.69 4.56 19.37
N THR A 3 -10.71 4.56 19.39
CA THR A 3 -10.38 3.92 19.03
C THR A 3 -9.74 3.56 18.67
N MET A 4 -9.51 3.58 19.11
CA MET A 4 -8.83 2.96 18.85
C MET A 4 -8.64 2.30 18.43
N CYS A 5 -8.18 2.62 19.09
CA CYS A 5 -8.47 1.92 17.99
C CYS A 5 -8.02 0.47 17.93
N PRO A 6 -8.87 -0.39 18.15
CA PRO A 6 -8.52 -1.80 18.14
C PRO A 6 -8.01 -2.28 16.79
N SER A 7 -8.39 -1.61 15.73
CA SER A 7 -7.93 -1.99 14.40
C SER A 7 -6.43 -1.88 14.26
N HIS A 8 -5.80 -0.96 14.96
CA HIS A 8 -4.36 -0.85 14.93
C HIS A 8 -3.72 -2.12 15.43
N ASP A 9 -4.26 -2.65 16.51
CA ASP A 9 -3.70 -3.85 17.11
C ASP A 9 -3.90 -5.06 16.22
N VAL A 10 -5.02 -5.10 15.54
CA VAL A 10 -5.27 -6.18 14.60
C VAL A 10 -4.28 -6.11 13.45
N SER A 11 -4.05 -4.90 12.93
CA SER A 11 -3.13 -4.76 11.81
C SER A 11 -1.71 -5.18 12.14
N LEU A 12 -1.25 -4.87 13.34
CA LEU A 12 0.11 -5.21 13.71
C LEU A 12 0.34 -6.73 13.74
N PRO A 13 -0.51 -7.53 14.39
CA PRO A 13 -0.34 -8.97 14.32
C PRO A 13 -0.40 -9.51 12.91
N GLU A 14 -1.27 -8.96 12.07
CA GLU A 14 -1.36 -9.38 10.69
C GLU A 14 -0.07 -9.11 9.95
N MET A 15 0.52 -7.94 10.15
CA MET A 15 1.78 -7.59 9.50
C MET A 15 2.91 -8.51 9.94
N LEU A 16 2.94 -8.85 11.21
CA LEU A 16 3.94 -9.78 11.72
C LEU A 16 3.76 -11.16 11.10
N LEU A 17 2.53 -11.60 10.98
CA LEU A 17 2.25 -12.89 10.36
C LEU A 17 2.66 -12.89 8.89
N LEU A 18 2.33 -11.85 8.17
CA LEU A 18 2.70 -11.74 6.78
C LEU A 18 4.20 -11.76 6.59
N ARG A 19 4.91 -11.06 7.46
CA ARG A 19 6.35 -11.06 7.40
C ARG A 19 6.92 -12.45 7.63
N SER A 20 6.33 -13.16 8.56
CA SER A 20 6.73 -14.52 8.87
C SER A 20 6.51 -15.44 7.68
N LEU A 21 5.36 -15.33 7.06
CA LEU A 21 5.00 -16.18 5.93
C LEU A 21 5.84 -15.89 4.69
N THR A 22 6.27 -14.64 4.54
CA THR A 22 7.01 -14.23 3.35
C THR A 22 8.48 -14.02 3.63
N GLY A 23 8.93 -14.45 4.77
CA GLY A 23 10.21 -14.06 5.33
C GLY A 23 11.42 -14.32 4.50
N ARG A 24 11.35 -15.12 3.50
CA ARG A 24 12.47 -15.35 2.71
C ARG A 24 12.36 -14.84 1.36
N GLY A 25 11.78 -13.92 1.04
CA GLY A 25 11.82 -13.51 -0.27
C GLY A 25 10.82 -12.48 -0.59
N ARG A 26 9.85 -12.80 -1.40
CA ARG A 26 8.90 -11.83 -1.79
C ARG A 26 7.95 -11.52 -0.69
N ARG A 27 7.72 -10.25 -0.50
CA ARG A 27 6.66 -9.79 0.39
C ARG A 27 5.50 -9.35 -0.49
N PRO A 28 4.27 -9.75 -0.19
CA PRO A 28 3.14 -9.37 -1.02
C PRO A 28 2.85 -7.88 -0.92
N ASN A 29 2.28 -7.34 -1.99
CA ASN A 29 1.79 -5.98 -1.93
C ASN A 29 0.57 -5.94 -1.04
N MET A 30 0.41 -4.83 -0.32
CA MET A 30 -0.62 -4.71 0.67
C MET A 30 -1.41 -3.43 0.46
N LEU A 31 -2.73 -3.56 0.47
CA LEU A 31 -3.61 -2.41 0.40
C LEU A 31 -4.27 -2.23 1.75
N VAL A 32 -4.08 -1.07 2.35
CA VAL A 32 -4.62 -0.77 3.66
C VAL A 32 -5.67 0.32 3.53
N VAL A 33 -6.88 0.02 3.96
CA VAL A 33 -7.95 1.01 4.01
C VAL A 33 -8.00 1.56 5.42
N CYS A 34 -7.76 2.84 5.57
CA CYS A 34 -7.76 3.47 6.89
C CYS A 34 -8.07 4.95 6.76
N SER A 35 -8.52 5.54 7.86
CA SER A 35 -8.80 6.96 7.88
C SER A 35 -7.51 7.75 7.88
N GLU A 36 -7.62 9.04 7.55
CA GLU A 36 -6.45 9.91 7.55
C GLU A 36 -5.80 10.01 8.93
N THR A 37 -6.59 9.89 9.97
CA THR A 37 -6.04 9.96 11.31
C THR A 37 -5.20 8.75 11.68
N GLU A 38 -5.36 7.65 10.96
CA GLU A 38 -4.65 6.41 11.23
C GLU A 38 -3.42 6.19 10.36
N VAL A 39 -3.27 7.01 9.33
CA VAL A 39 -2.21 6.80 8.35
C VAL A 39 -0.83 6.79 8.99
N ARG A 40 -0.60 7.71 9.91
CA ARG A 40 0.72 7.80 10.55
C ARG A 40 1.06 6.52 11.31
N ALA A 41 0.09 5.98 12.04
CA ALA A 41 0.33 4.76 12.81
C ALA A 41 0.63 3.59 11.88
N VAL A 42 -0.11 3.50 10.78
CA VAL A 42 0.14 2.44 9.79
C VAL A 42 1.52 2.61 9.18
N PHE A 43 1.87 3.84 8.80
CA PHE A 43 3.16 4.12 8.21
C PHE A 43 4.30 3.71 9.14
N GLU A 44 4.20 4.06 10.41
CA GLU A 44 5.26 3.76 11.36
C GLU A 44 5.42 2.27 11.56
N ARG A 45 4.32 1.54 11.60
CA ARG A 45 4.37 0.09 11.75
C ARG A 45 5.00 -0.57 10.54
N VAL A 46 4.64 -0.12 9.35
CA VAL A 46 5.21 -0.69 8.14
C VAL A 46 6.70 -0.40 8.09
N ARG A 47 7.09 0.82 8.41
CA ARG A 47 8.49 1.19 8.38
C ARG A 47 9.31 0.34 9.34
N ASP A 48 8.74 0.04 10.50
CA ASP A 48 9.46 -0.74 11.50
C ASP A 48 9.56 -2.21 11.14
N LEU A 49 8.56 -2.73 10.44
CA LEU A 49 8.50 -4.16 10.13
C LEU A 49 9.17 -4.53 8.82
N TRP A 50 9.14 -3.66 7.85
CA TRP A 50 9.74 -3.93 6.56
C TRP A 50 10.79 -2.89 6.26
N GLY A 51 11.86 -3.39 5.80
CA GLY A 51 13.05 -2.62 5.84
C GLY A 51 13.36 -1.84 4.61
N LEU A 52 14.61 -1.60 4.46
CA LEU A 52 15.18 -0.67 3.54
C LEU A 52 15.53 -1.32 2.23
N PRO A 53 15.60 -0.55 1.20
CA PRO A 53 15.29 0.88 1.19
C PRO A 53 13.79 1.13 1.29
N PHE A 54 13.44 2.26 1.87
CA PHE A 54 12.05 2.61 2.11
C PHE A 54 11.77 3.97 1.47
N SER A 55 10.79 4.00 0.59
CA SER A 55 10.42 5.21 -0.14
C SER A 55 8.95 5.55 0.10
N VAL A 56 8.63 6.83 0.02
CA VAL A 56 7.27 7.30 0.26
C VAL A 56 6.85 8.22 -0.87
N CYS A 57 5.65 8.00 -1.39
CA CYS A 57 5.00 8.93 -2.31
C CYS A 57 3.73 9.43 -1.68
N LEU A 58 3.62 10.73 -1.53
CA LEU A 58 2.42 11.36 -0.99
C LEU A 58 1.58 11.86 -2.15
N LEU A 59 0.40 11.31 -2.29
CA LEU A 59 -0.49 11.65 -3.40
C LEU A 59 -1.65 12.48 -2.88
N PRO A 60 -2.17 13.43 -3.64
CA PRO A 60 -1.72 13.80 -4.97
C PRO A 60 -0.35 14.47 -4.95
N GLY A 61 0.46 14.12 -5.90
CA GLY A 61 1.81 14.65 -5.98
C GLY A 61 2.63 13.80 -6.92
N PRO A 62 3.94 14.08 -7.01
CA PRO A 62 4.79 13.31 -7.92
C PRO A 62 4.86 11.85 -7.53
N LEU A 63 4.93 10.99 -8.52
CA LEU A 63 5.10 9.58 -8.31
C LEU A 63 6.56 9.23 -8.61
N ASP A 64 7.36 9.17 -7.55
CA ASP A 64 8.78 8.85 -7.68
C ASP A 64 9.01 7.38 -7.45
N LEU A 65 9.20 6.65 -8.53
CA LEU A 65 9.37 5.21 -8.45
C LEU A 65 10.85 4.88 -8.33
N PRO A 66 11.25 4.08 -7.33
CA PRO A 66 12.66 3.76 -7.15
C PRO A 66 13.28 3.08 -8.36
N ALA A 67 14.42 3.55 -8.78
CA ALA A 67 15.07 2.98 -9.95
C ALA A 67 15.55 1.56 -9.68
N GLY A 68 15.91 1.25 -8.47
CA GLY A 68 16.40 -0.06 -8.11
C GLY A 68 15.36 -1.16 -8.05
N GLY A 69 14.11 -0.80 -7.92
CA GLY A 69 13.04 -1.78 -7.92
C GLY A 69 13.01 -2.72 -6.75
N LYS A 70 13.64 -2.35 -5.64
CA LYS A 70 13.68 -3.19 -4.45
C LYS A 70 13.24 -2.39 -3.23
N GLY A 71 13.00 -3.10 -2.14
CA GLY A 71 12.62 -2.48 -0.89
C GLY A 71 11.12 -2.28 -0.78
N THR A 72 10.74 -1.29 -0.02
CA THR A 72 9.33 -1.00 0.25
C THR A 72 8.98 0.39 -0.25
N LEU A 73 7.91 0.47 -1.01
CA LEU A 73 7.36 1.73 -1.48
C LEU A 73 6.01 1.93 -0.82
N PHE A 74 5.91 3.02 -0.06
CA PHE A 74 4.68 3.37 0.64
C PHE A 74 3.96 4.43 -0.17
N LEU A 75 2.73 4.14 -0.58
CA LEU A 75 1.92 5.06 -1.36
C LEU A 75 0.76 5.57 -0.52
N HIS A 76 0.77 6.87 -0.26
CA HIS A 76 -0.29 7.49 0.54
C HIS A 76 -1.39 8.00 -0.39
N ASP A 77 -2.59 7.53 -0.19
CA ASP A 77 -3.80 7.95 -0.90
C ASP A 77 -3.78 7.57 -2.39
N ILE A 78 -3.76 6.28 -2.65
CA ILE A 78 -3.70 5.81 -4.04
C ILE A 78 -4.92 6.21 -4.87
N ALA A 79 -6.02 6.58 -4.23
CA ALA A 79 -7.19 7.04 -4.98
C ALA A 79 -6.89 8.36 -5.70
N ALA A 80 -5.85 9.07 -5.29
CA ALA A 80 -5.46 10.32 -5.92
C ALA A 80 -4.50 10.15 -7.09
N LEU A 81 -4.12 8.93 -7.44
CA LEU A 81 -3.28 8.70 -8.61
C LEU A 81 -4.02 9.14 -9.88
N THR A 82 -3.35 9.97 -10.69
CA THR A 82 -3.92 10.35 -11.97
C THR A 82 -3.86 9.18 -12.93
N PRO A 83 -4.64 9.19 -14.01
CA PRO A 83 -4.57 8.11 -14.99
C PRO A 83 -3.17 7.86 -15.55
N PRO A 84 -2.38 8.87 -15.92
CA PRO A 84 -1.00 8.60 -16.33
C PRO A 84 -0.14 7.98 -15.23
N GLN A 85 -0.36 8.39 -13.98
CA GLN A 85 0.39 7.82 -12.87
C GLN A 85 0.03 6.36 -12.65
N GLN A 86 -1.25 6.04 -12.82
CA GLN A 86 -1.68 4.64 -12.71
C GLN A 86 -1.00 3.76 -13.74
N ILE A 87 -0.91 4.25 -14.97
CA ILE A 87 -0.26 3.51 -16.03
C ILE A 87 1.23 3.35 -15.74
N ALA A 88 1.88 4.43 -15.30
CA ALA A 88 3.29 4.40 -14.99
C ALA A 88 3.59 3.42 -13.84
N LEU A 89 2.75 3.41 -12.82
CA LEU A 89 2.94 2.50 -11.71
C LEU A 89 2.74 1.05 -12.14
N TYR A 90 1.70 0.80 -12.91
CA TYR A 90 1.45 -0.54 -13.40
C TYR A 90 2.61 -1.06 -14.24
N ASP A 91 3.14 -0.21 -15.11
CA ASP A 91 4.27 -0.59 -15.94
C ASP A 91 5.51 -0.85 -15.10
N TRP A 92 5.77 -0.01 -14.11
CA TRP A 92 6.90 -0.18 -13.22
C TRP A 92 6.80 -1.50 -12.47
N LEU A 93 5.61 -1.83 -11.97
CA LEU A 93 5.40 -3.09 -11.27
C LEU A 93 5.66 -4.29 -12.16
N SER A 94 5.39 -4.15 -13.44
CA SER A 94 5.57 -5.25 -14.39
C SER A 94 7.02 -5.40 -14.83
N THR A 95 7.84 -4.40 -14.59
CA THR A 95 9.22 -4.39 -15.06
C THR A 95 10.19 -4.23 -13.91
N LYS A 96 10.49 -2.99 -13.53
CA LYS A 96 11.55 -2.71 -12.57
C LYS A 96 11.16 -3.00 -11.12
N GLY A 97 9.90 -2.87 -10.80
CA GLY A 97 9.43 -3.00 -9.43
C GLY A 97 9.01 -4.40 -9.02
N ARG A 98 9.42 -5.41 -9.76
CA ARG A 98 8.96 -6.77 -9.50
C ARG A 98 9.40 -7.32 -8.15
N GLU A 99 10.49 -6.81 -7.61
CA GLU A 99 10.99 -7.26 -6.32
C GLU A 99 10.64 -6.32 -5.19
N ALA A 100 9.97 -5.23 -5.49
CA ALA A 100 9.58 -4.28 -4.47
C ALA A 100 8.28 -4.71 -3.83
N GLN A 101 8.10 -4.29 -2.58
CA GLN A 101 6.82 -4.42 -1.92
C GLN A 101 6.16 -3.05 -1.90
N LEU A 102 4.89 -3.02 -2.28
CA LEU A 102 4.11 -1.80 -2.19
C LEU A 102 3.13 -1.90 -1.04
N VAL A 103 3.11 -0.85 -0.24
CA VAL A 103 2.09 -0.69 0.78
C VAL A 103 1.28 0.53 0.40
N SER A 104 0.05 0.31 0.02
CA SER A 104 -0.82 1.36 -0.50
C SER A 104 -1.88 1.69 0.54
N ILE A 105 -2.05 2.97 0.80
CA ILE A 105 -3.01 3.44 1.79
C ILE A 105 -4.10 4.21 1.08
N THR A 106 -5.33 4.01 1.49
CA THR A 106 -6.43 4.81 1.00
C THR A 106 -7.53 4.88 2.05
N ALA A 107 -8.22 6.01 2.10
CA ALA A 107 -9.41 6.15 2.92
C ALA A 107 -10.66 5.80 2.12
N SER A 108 -10.49 5.60 0.83
CA SER A 108 -11.62 5.36 -0.08
C SER A 108 -11.81 3.88 -0.35
N GLN A 109 -13.04 3.51 -0.62
CA GLN A 109 -13.31 2.19 -1.15
C GLN A 109 -12.86 2.17 -2.61
N MET A 110 -11.96 1.29 -2.94
CA MET A 110 -11.36 1.29 -4.27
C MET A 110 -12.21 0.58 -5.33
N LEU A 111 -12.97 -0.42 -4.93
CA LEU A 111 -13.72 -1.20 -5.90
C LEU A 111 -14.73 -0.36 -6.69
N PRO A 112 -15.48 0.57 -6.07
CA PRO A 112 -16.34 1.45 -6.86
C PRO A 112 -15.57 2.28 -7.90
N LEU A 113 -14.36 2.71 -7.58
CA LEU A 113 -13.55 3.46 -8.53
C LEU A 113 -13.13 2.59 -9.70
N VAL A 114 -12.78 1.35 -9.43
CA VAL A 114 -12.44 0.39 -10.49
C VAL A 114 -13.65 0.14 -11.37
N GLN A 115 -14.80 -0.07 -10.77
CA GLN A 115 -16.02 -0.35 -11.51
C GLN A 115 -16.48 0.83 -12.35
N ALA A 116 -16.19 2.04 -11.90
CA ALA A 116 -16.50 3.25 -12.65
C ALA A 116 -15.48 3.58 -13.72
N GLY A 117 -14.41 2.80 -13.83
CA GLY A 117 -13.38 3.07 -14.81
C GLY A 117 -12.42 4.19 -14.42
N GLN A 118 -12.44 4.59 -13.16
CA GLN A 118 -11.58 5.68 -12.68
C GLN A 118 -10.27 5.19 -12.13
N PHE A 119 -10.14 3.89 -11.93
CA PHE A 119 -8.90 3.27 -11.46
C PHE A 119 -8.69 1.99 -12.26
N LEU A 120 -7.47 1.76 -12.71
CA LEU A 120 -7.15 0.60 -13.53
C LEU A 120 -7.35 -0.69 -12.76
N GLU A 121 -8.15 -1.57 -13.32
CA GLU A 121 -8.45 -2.84 -12.68
C GLU A 121 -7.19 -3.68 -12.48
N GLY A 122 -6.35 -3.76 -13.50
CA GLY A 122 -5.13 -4.53 -13.41
C GLY A 122 -4.20 -4.01 -12.32
N LEU A 123 -4.12 -2.69 -12.18
CA LEU A 123 -3.31 -2.09 -11.14
C LEU A 123 -3.89 -2.41 -9.77
N PHE A 124 -5.20 -2.30 -9.62
CA PHE A 124 -5.85 -2.58 -8.36
C PHE A 124 -5.51 -3.99 -7.87
N TYR A 125 -5.60 -4.97 -8.74
CA TYR A 125 -5.30 -6.34 -8.34
C TYR A 125 -3.82 -6.55 -8.02
N ARG A 126 -2.94 -5.80 -8.66
CA ARG A 126 -1.53 -5.87 -8.32
C ARG A 126 -1.22 -5.27 -6.95
N LEU A 127 -1.93 -4.22 -6.57
CA LEU A 127 -1.73 -3.57 -5.29
C LEU A 127 -2.41 -4.31 -4.15
N ASN A 128 -3.45 -5.03 -4.46
CA ASN A 128 -4.31 -5.65 -3.46
C ASN A 128 -4.07 -7.15 -3.35
N THR A 129 -2.81 -7.55 -3.32
CA THR A 129 -2.49 -8.95 -3.09
C THR A 129 -2.98 -9.37 -1.70
N ILE A 130 -2.76 -8.49 -0.74
CA ILE A 130 -3.33 -8.67 0.59
C ILE A 130 -4.06 -7.40 0.95
N SER A 131 -5.29 -7.55 1.37
CA SER A 131 -6.13 -6.43 1.74
C SER A 131 -6.35 -6.43 3.23
N THR A 132 -6.19 -5.29 3.85
CA THR A 132 -6.47 -5.17 5.26
C THR A 132 -7.11 -3.83 5.55
N VAL A 133 -7.88 -3.79 6.62
CA VAL A 133 -8.56 -2.60 7.08
C VAL A 133 -7.96 -2.24 8.42
N ALA A 134 -7.33 -1.10 8.50
CA ALA A 134 -6.72 -0.65 9.74
C ALA A 134 -7.72 0.01 10.65
N ALA A 135 -8.77 0.57 10.10
CA ALA A 135 -9.75 1.26 10.89
C ALA A 135 -10.74 0.28 11.49
N SER A 136 -11.09 0.53 12.71
CA SER A 136 -12.17 -0.17 13.33
C SER A 136 -13.46 0.21 12.61
N ALA A 137 -14.14 -0.73 12.16
CA ALA A 137 -15.37 -0.46 11.44
C ALA A 137 -16.37 0.25 12.34
#